data_93da3eabd68fd286cb0a4112f5802656
#
_entry.id   93da3eabd68fd286cb0a4112f5802656
#
_cell.length_a   1.000
_cell.length_b   1.000
_cell.length_c   1.000
_cell.angle_alpha   90.00
_cell.angle_beta   90.00
_cell.angle_gamma   90.00
#
_symmetry.space_group_name_H-M   'P 1'
#
loop_
_entity.id
_entity.type
_entity.pdbx_description
1 polymer ?
#
loop_
_entity_poly.entity_id
_entity_poly.type
_entity_poly.pdbx_seq_one_letter_code
_entity_poly.pdbx_strand_id
1 'polypeptide(L)'
;MTIIAHISDLHVSESDFNEELFIDAVAEINSLQPDMIILTGDLTNNGYYTQFQQASKYLEMFEKPLFAVPGNHDVRNLGYQTFEELIGERSWKLTMDNNFTVIGLDSGSPDENRGHIGGPQHMGLEHQLDECVVKEQFSIVALHHHVISIPQTGRERNVLSDAGDVLKTLTTHDVDLILSGHKHVPNIWKINNTIVANAGSLCSRKLRGKIGNSFNVYNITDDEIEIYLNNIGGEKFLFGKYKRNVI
;
A
#
# COMPACT_ATOMS: atom_id res chain seq x y z
N MET A 1 -8.99 0.00 19.30
CA MET A 1 -8.63 0.95 18.20
C MET A 1 -7.32 0.48 17.61
N THR A 2 -7.28 0.32 16.30
CA THR A 2 -6.06 -0.07 15.56
C THR A 2 -5.61 1.10 14.69
N ILE A 3 -4.33 1.43 14.73
CA ILE A 3 -3.72 2.53 13.95
C ILE A 3 -2.80 1.93 12.91
N ILE A 4 -3.04 2.21 11.63
CA ILE A 4 -2.21 1.75 10.52
C ILE A 4 -1.64 2.96 9.78
N ALA A 5 -0.32 2.99 9.58
CA ALA A 5 0.32 3.93 8.67
C ALA A 5 0.48 3.26 7.30
N HIS A 6 0.02 3.92 6.24
CA HIS A 6 0.14 3.44 4.87
C HIS A 6 1.05 4.37 4.07
N ILE A 7 2.17 3.85 3.67
CA ILE A 7 3.22 4.54 2.90
C ILE A 7 3.42 3.88 1.55
N SER A 8 3.97 4.59 0.58
CA SER A 8 4.21 4.08 -0.78
C SER A 8 5.28 4.88 -1.51
N ASP A 9 5.83 4.30 -2.56
CA ASP A 9 6.59 4.99 -3.59
C ASP A 9 7.79 5.79 -3.04
N LEU A 10 8.73 5.08 -2.38
CA LEU A 10 9.98 5.66 -1.84
C LEU A 10 10.96 6.02 -2.98
N HIS A 11 11.11 5.14 -3.96
CA HIS A 11 12.01 5.25 -5.10
C HIS A 11 13.47 5.51 -4.70
N VAL A 12 14.00 4.70 -3.78
CA VAL A 12 15.40 4.79 -3.35
C VAL A 12 16.33 4.74 -4.55
N SER A 13 17.03 5.84 -4.77
CA SER A 13 17.97 6.08 -5.86
C SER A 13 18.69 7.42 -5.67
N GLU A 14 19.78 7.65 -6.41
CA GLU A 14 20.49 8.92 -6.38
C GLU A 14 19.66 10.10 -6.92
N SER A 15 18.75 9.86 -7.88
CA SER A 15 18.00 10.93 -8.58
C SER A 15 16.66 11.28 -7.94
N ASP A 16 15.93 10.28 -7.47
CA ASP A 16 14.50 10.44 -7.16
C ASP A 16 14.18 10.42 -5.67
N PHE A 17 15.03 9.84 -4.87
CA PHE A 17 14.87 9.76 -3.42
C PHE A 17 15.26 11.08 -2.74
N ASN A 18 14.41 11.55 -1.83
CA ASN A 18 14.70 12.68 -0.96
C ASN A 18 14.91 12.18 0.47
N GLU A 19 16.16 12.02 0.86
CA GLU A 19 16.54 11.44 2.15
C GLU A 19 16.11 12.31 3.34
N GLU A 20 16.25 13.64 3.24
CA GLU A 20 15.83 14.55 4.32
C GLU A 20 14.33 14.40 4.59
N LEU A 21 13.52 14.42 3.53
CA LEU A 21 12.08 14.24 3.65
C LEU A 21 11.69 12.85 4.15
N PHE A 22 12.47 11.82 3.80
CA PHE A 22 12.27 10.48 4.32
C PHE A 22 12.51 10.43 5.84
N ILE A 23 13.58 11.06 6.33
CA ILE A 23 13.89 11.13 7.76
C ILE A 23 12.76 11.85 8.52
N ASP A 24 12.27 12.98 7.99
CA ASP A 24 11.14 13.69 8.57
C ASP A 24 9.87 12.80 8.62
N ALA A 25 9.57 12.09 7.54
CA ALA A 25 8.44 11.17 7.47
C ALA A 25 8.55 10.03 8.49
N VAL A 26 9.73 9.44 8.65
CA VAL A 26 9.99 8.40 9.66
C VAL A 26 9.75 8.95 11.06
N ALA A 27 10.26 10.14 11.38
CA ALA A 27 10.06 10.77 12.68
C ALA A 27 8.56 11.02 12.96
N GLU A 28 7.81 11.51 11.98
CA GLU A 28 6.36 11.71 12.10
C GLU A 28 5.63 10.38 12.31
N ILE A 29 5.93 9.34 11.51
CA ILE A 29 5.28 8.03 11.61
C ILE A 29 5.61 7.36 12.95
N ASN A 30 6.88 7.39 13.39
CA ASN A 30 7.27 6.83 14.68
C ASN A 30 6.58 7.56 15.85
N SER A 31 6.36 8.88 15.74
CA SER A 31 5.64 9.65 16.77
C SER A 31 4.16 9.26 16.92
N LEU A 32 3.54 8.75 15.84
CA LEU A 32 2.15 8.28 15.85
C LEU A 32 2.00 6.93 16.56
N GLN A 33 3.10 6.18 16.76
CA GLN A 33 3.11 4.84 17.33
C GLN A 33 2.04 3.92 16.72
N PRO A 34 2.00 3.74 15.38
CA PRO A 34 1.01 2.88 14.74
C PRO A 34 1.20 1.42 15.18
N ASP A 35 0.15 0.62 15.09
CA ASP A 35 0.25 -0.82 15.37
C ASP A 35 1.04 -1.54 14.27
N MET A 36 0.95 -1.04 13.04
CA MET A 36 1.72 -1.51 11.88
C MET A 36 1.89 -0.44 10.82
N ILE A 37 2.86 -0.68 9.94
CA ILE A 37 3.10 0.11 8.73
C ILE A 37 2.92 -0.79 7.52
N ILE A 38 2.15 -0.34 6.53
CA ILE A 38 1.96 -1.05 5.26
C ILE A 38 2.61 -0.21 4.16
N LEU A 39 3.57 -0.82 3.45
CA LEU A 39 4.27 -0.19 2.32
C LEU A 39 3.80 -0.83 1.01
N THR A 40 3.11 -0.04 0.19
CA THR A 40 2.52 -0.51 -1.08
C THR A 40 3.44 -0.31 -2.28
N GLY A 41 4.72 -0.73 -2.15
CA GLY A 41 5.66 -0.91 -3.25
C GLY A 41 6.42 0.33 -3.70
N ASP A 42 7.21 0.12 -4.75
CA ASP A 42 8.16 1.06 -5.33
C ASP A 42 9.16 1.59 -4.27
N LEU A 43 9.76 0.63 -3.54
CA LEU A 43 10.84 0.90 -2.59
C LEU A 43 12.07 1.44 -3.32
N THR A 44 12.38 0.85 -4.47
CA THR A 44 13.53 1.18 -5.31
C THR A 44 13.09 1.84 -6.62
N ASN A 45 14.01 2.50 -7.30
CA ASN A 45 13.70 3.10 -8.61
C ASN A 45 13.94 2.14 -9.79
N ASN A 46 14.85 1.18 -9.65
CA ASN A 46 15.26 0.30 -10.75
C ASN A 46 15.37 -1.20 -10.37
N GLY A 47 15.07 -1.59 -9.16
CA GLY A 47 15.21 -2.99 -8.71
C GLY A 47 16.66 -3.46 -8.56
N TYR A 48 17.64 -2.55 -8.50
CA TYR A 48 19.03 -2.93 -8.34
C TYR A 48 19.36 -3.37 -6.92
N TYR A 49 20.22 -4.36 -6.78
CA TYR A 49 20.62 -4.91 -5.48
C TYR A 49 21.11 -3.82 -4.51
N THR A 50 21.92 -2.87 -4.98
CA THR A 50 22.42 -1.75 -4.16
C THR A 50 21.32 -0.83 -3.68
N GLN A 51 20.26 -0.63 -4.46
CA GLN A 51 19.10 0.16 -4.06
C GLN A 51 18.29 -0.56 -2.98
N PHE A 52 18.12 -1.88 -3.09
CA PHE A 52 17.47 -2.68 -2.06
C PHE A 52 18.28 -2.74 -0.76
N GLN A 53 19.61 -2.88 -0.83
CA GLN A 53 20.45 -2.79 0.36
C GLN A 53 20.30 -1.45 1.08
N GLN A 54 20.16 -0.36 0.33
CA GLN A 54 19.93 0.96 0.91
C GLN A 54 18.50 1.08 1.45
N ALA A 55 17.50 0.62 0.70
CA ALA A 55 16.10 0.61 1.13
C ALA A 55 15.92 -0.19 2.43
N SER A 56 16.51 -1.39 2.54
CA SER A 56 16.46 -2.20 3.76
C SER A 56 16.95 -1.43 4.98
N LYS A 57 18.08 -0.71 4.87
CA LYS A 57 18.59 0.13 5.97
C LYS A 57 17.66 1.27 6.35
N TYR A 58 17.00 1.88 5.37
CA TYR A 58 16.00 2.90 5.63
C TYR A 58 14.76 2.33 6.33
N LEU A 59 14.32 1.14 5.94
CA LEU A 59 13.16 0.50 6.60
C LEU A 59 13.43 0.15 8.07
N GLU A 60 14.68 -0.12 8.46
CA GLU A 60 15.10 -0.35 9.85
C GLU A 60 14.90 0.89 10.76
N MET A 61 14.71 2.08 10.19
CA MET A 61 14.45 3.30 10.97
C MET A 61 13.02 3.38 11.52
N PHE A 62 12.10 2.57 11.00
CA PHE A 62 10.75 2.47 11.54
C PHE A 62 10.74 1.61 12.80
N GLU A 63 10.12 2.11 13.86
CA GLU A 63 10.06 1.43 15.17
C GLU A 63 8.97 0.36 15.25
N LYS A 64 8.04 0.36 14.31
CA LYS A 64 6.88 -0.54 14.30
C LYS A 64 6.99 -1.58 13.18
N PRO A 65 6.31 -2.73 13.33
CA PRO A 65 6.30 -3.75 12.28
C PRO A 65 5.89 -3.16 10.92
N LEU A 66 6.71 -3.40 9.90
CA LEU A 66 6.48 -2.94 8.54
C LEU A 66 6.32 -4.15 7.62
N PHE A 67 5.26 -4.13 6.82
CA PHE A 67 4.94 -5.14 5.83
C PHE A 67 4.90 -4.49 4.45
N ALA A 68 5.66 -5.03 3.51
CA ALA A 68 5.79 -4.46 2.18
C ALA A 68 5.28 -5.42 1.11
N VAL A 69 4.72 -4.88 0.04
CA VAL A 69 4.54 -5.57 -1.24
C VAL A 69 5.42 -4.90 -2.29
N PRO A 70 5.92 -5.60 -3.32
CA PRO A 70 6.72 -4.98 -4.36
C PRO A 70 5.87 -4.12 -5.29
N GLY A 71 6.49 -3.06 -5.84
CA GLY A 71 5.97 -2.27 -6.94
C GLY A 71 6.58 -2.67 -8.29
N ASN A 72 6.13 -2.03 -9.37
CA ASN A 72 6.66 -2.31 -10.70
C ASN A 72 8.13 -1.90 -10.86
N HIS A 73 8.61 -0.95 -10.10
CA HIS A 73 10.03 -0.57 -10.09
C HIS A 73 10.89 -1.59 -9.35
N ASP A 74 10.34 -2.24 -8.32
CA ASP A 74 11.05 -3.24 -7.53
C ASP A 74 11.28 -4.55 -8.29
N VAL A 75 10.39 -4.91 -9.22
CA VAL A 75 10.51 -6.17 -9.98
C VAL A 75 11.33 -6.03 -11.28
N ARG A 76 11.85 -4.84 -11.57
CA ARG A 76 12.78 -4.63 -12.70
C ARG A 76 14.12 -5.30 -12.46
N ASN A 77 14.83 -5.62 -13.54
CA ASN A 77 16.19 -6.14 -13.49
C ASN A 77 16.37 -7.35 -12.55
N LEU A 78 15.39 -8.26 -12.53
CA LEU A 78 15.32 -9.41 -11.60
C LEU A 78 15.18 -9.00 -10.11
N GLY A 79 14.80 -7.77 -9.83
CA GLY A 79 14.70 -7.22 -8.48
C GLY A 79 13.71 -7.96 -7.59
N TYR A 80 12.76 -8.73 -8.15
CA TYR A 80 11.85 -9.58 -7.38
C TYR A 80 12.59 -10.63 -6.52
N GLN A 81 13.74 -11.14 -6.98
CA GLN A 81 14.59 -12.06 -6.20
C GLN A 81 15.27 -11.32 -5.05
N THR A 82 15.79 -10.13 -5.34
CA THR A 82 16.42 -9.28 -4.32
C THR A 82 15.42 -8.78 -3.28
N PHE A 83 14.19 -8.50 -3.70
CA PHE A 83 13.10 -8.16 -2.77
C PHE A 83 12.87 -9.30 -1.77
N GLU A 84 12.76 -10.55 -2.24
CA GLU A 84 12.59 -11.71 -1.36
C GLU A 84 13.79 -11.94 -0.44
N GLU A 85 15.01 -11.66 -0.90
CA GLU A 85 16.24 -11.82 -0.12
C GLU A 85 16.38 -10.76 0.99
N LEU A 86 16.09 -9.48 0.69
CA LEU A 86 16.45 -8.35 1.56
C LEU A 86 15.26 -7.67 2.24
N ILE A 87 14.04 -7.85 1.74
CA ILE A 87 12.84 -7.19 2.26
C ILE A 87 11.87 -8.20 2.87
N GLY A 88 11.49 -9.24 2.11
CA GLY A 88 10.56 -10.28 2.56
C GLY A 88 9.73 -10.89 1.45
N GLU A 89 8.76 -11.69 1.82
CA GLU A 89 7.85 -12.33 0.87
C GLU A 89 7.09 -11.29 0.04
N ARG A 90 6.94 -11.51 -1.27
CA ARG A 90 6.23 -10.62 -2.18
C ARG A 90 4.71 -10.67 -2.02
N SER A 91 4.20 -11.82 -1.58
CA SER A 91 2.80 -12.01 -1.25
C SER A 91 2.71 -12.72 0.11
N TRP A 92 1.88 -12.19 1.00
CA TRP A 92 1.83 -12.64 2.38
C TRP A 92 0.44 -12.44 2.99
N LYS A 93 0.18 -13.15 4.08
CA LYS A 93 -1.01 -12.98 4.91
C LYS A 93 -0.60 -12.83 6.37
N LEU A 94 -1.12 -11.80 7.01
CA LEU A 94 -0.95 -11.52 8.42
C LEU A 94 -2.31 -11.49 9.10
N THR A 95 -2.48 -12.28 10.16
CA THR A 95 -3.66 -12.22 11.03
C THR A 95 -3.24 -11.73 12.40
N MET A 96 -3.89 -10.70 12.89
CA MET A 96 -3.63 -10.08 14.19
C MET A 96 -4.69 -10.48 15.22
N ASP A 97 -4.34 -10.36 16.50
CA ASP A 97 -5.20 -10.76 17.64
C ASP A 97 -6.56 -10.05 17.71
N ASN A 98 -6.70 -8.90 17.07
CA ASN A 98 -7.91 -8.08 17.06
C ASN A 98 -8.90 -8.42 15.92
N ASN A 99 -8.86 -9.65 15.45
CA ASN A 99 -9.71 -10.10 14.33
C ASN A 99 -9.48 -9.32 13.02
N PHE A 100 -8.24 -8.88 12.79
CA PHE A 100 -7.78 -8.22 11.57
C PHE A 100 -6.97 -9.18 10.72
N THR A 101 -7.23 -9.19 9.43
CA THR A 101 -6.37 -9.88 8.45
C THR A 101 -5.90 -8.90 7.39
N VAL A 102 -4.61 -8.89 7.14
CA VAL A 102 -3.99 -8.14 6.05
C VAL A 102 -3.41 -9.12 5.05
N ILE A 103 -3.75 -8.93 3.77
CA ILE A 103 -3.27 -9.76 2.66
C ILE A 103 -2.46 -8.85 1.75
N GLY A 104 -1.17 -9.15 1.59
CA GLY A 104 -0.28 -8.49 0.64
C GLY A 104 -0.22 -9.27 -0.67
N LEU A 105 -0.37 -8.58 -1.80
CA LEU A 105 -0.33 -9.18 -3.14
C LEU A 105 0.78 -8.57 -3.97
N ASP A 106 1.56 -9.41 -4.63
CA ASP A 106 2.47 -8.98 -5.69
C ASP A 106 1.67 -8.69 -6.96
N SER A 107 1.59 -7.42 -7.32
CA SER A 107 0.96 -6.98 -8.57
C SER A 107 1.98 -6.59 -9.64
N GLY A 108 3.28 -6.79 -9.39
CA GLY A 108 4.35 -6.46 -10.32
C GLY A 108 4.51 -7.51 -11.42
N SER A 109 4.82 -7.06 -12.62
CA SER A 109 5.27 -7.90 -13.72
C SER A 109 6.71 -7.53 -14.08
N PRO A 110 7.63 -8.50 -14.25
CA PRO A 110 9.02 -8.21 -14.54
C PRO A 110 9.18 -7.25 -15.75
N ASP A 111 9.91 -6.17 -15.54
CA ASP A 111 10.22 -5.15 -16.54
C ASP A 111 9.01 -4.47 -17.22
N GLU A 112 7.81 -4.58 -16.63
CA GLU A 112 6.60 -3.92 -17.10
C GLU A 112 6.11 -2.86 -16.09
N ASN A 113 5.40 -1.84 -16.61
CA ASN A 113 4.74 -0.85 -15.74
C ASN A 113 3.28 -1.20 -15.45
N ARG A 114 2.76 -2.27 -16.05
CA ARG A 114 1.41 -2.76 -15.81
C ARG A 114 1.42 -3.79 -14.71
N GLY A 115 0.43 -3.70 -13.84
CA GLY A 115 0.21 -4.69 -12.82
C GLY A 115 -0.67 -5.82 -13.30
N HIS A 116 -0.50 -6.99 -12.66
CA HIS A 116 -1.28 -8.19 -12.90
C HIS A 116 -1.26 -9.08 -11.67
N ILE A 117 -2.40 -9.55 -11.23
CA ILE A 117 -2.49 -10.54 -10.12
C ILE A 117 -2.35 -11.96 -10.68
N GLY A 118 -3.03 -12.26 -11.76
CA GLY A 118 -3.00 -13.57 -12.41
C GLY A 118 -3.78 -14.66 -11.68
N GLY A 119 -4.15 -15.69 -12.45
CA GLY A 119 -5.06 -16.73 -11.97
C GLY A 119 -4.63 -17.44 -10.67
N PRO A 120 -3.39 -17.92 -10.53
CA PRO A 120 -2.98 -18.64 -9.31
C PRO A 120 -3.05 -17.79 -8.05
N GLN A 121 -2.57 -16.54 -8.10
CA GLN A 121 -2.62 -15.62 -6.95
C GLN A 121 -4.05 -15.18 -6.66
N HIS A 122 -4.88 -14.97 -7.71
CA HIS A 122 -6.29 -14.62 -7.57
C HIS A 122 -7.09 -15.73 -6.87
N MET A 123 -6.89 -17.01 -7.26
CA MET A 123 -7.52 -18.15 -6.58
C MET A 123 -7.08 -18.25 -5.10
N GLY A 124 -5.81 -17.98 -4.81
CA GLY A 124 -5.30 -17.92 -3.44
C GLY A 124 -5.94 -16.79 -2.64
N LEU A 125 -6.14 -15.63 -3.25
CA LEU A 125 -6.84 -14.50 -2.65
C LEU A 125 -8.30 -14.84 -2.31
N GLU A 126 -9.04 -15.44 -3.25
CA GLU A 126 -10.43 -15.87 -3.02
C GLU A 126 -10.54 -16.79 -1.81
N HIS A 127 -9.68 -17.83 -1.74
CA HIS A 127 -9.67 -18.74 -0.59
C HIS A 127 -9.36 -18.03 0.73
N GLN A 128 -8.41 -17.09 0.74
CA GLN A 128 -8.06 -16.33 1.94
C GLN A 128 -9.19 -15.39 2.39
N LEU A 129 -9.92 -14.81 1.45
CA LEU A 129 -11.07 -13.96 1.73
C LEU A 129 -12.29 -14.76 2.22
N ASP A 130 -12.54 -15.97 1.66
CA ASP A 130 -13.55 -16.89 2.20
C ASP A 130 -13.29 -17.19 3.68
N GLU A 131 -12.03 -17.41 4.07
CA GLU A 131 -11.67 -17.59 5.48
C GLU A 131 -11.96 -16.36 6.32
N CYS A 132 -11.69 -15.15 5.80
CA CYS A 132 -11.98 -13.90 6.50
C CYS A 132 -13.48 -13.71 6.73
N VAL A 133 -14.30 -13.98 5.71
CA VAL A 133 -15.78 -13.93 5.82
C VAL A 133 -16.29 -14.92 6.87
N VAL A 134 -15.83 -16.18 6.83
CA VAL A 134 -16.26 -17.22 7.80
C VAL A 134 -15.89 -16.85 9.24
N LYS A 135 -14.78 -16.12 9.43
CA LYS A 135 -14.28 -15.72 10.74
C LYS A 135 -14.73 -14.31 11.15
N GLU A 136 -15.54 -13.65 10.33
CA GLU A 136 -15.99 -12.25 10.54
C GLU A 136 -14.81 -11.27 10.77
N GLN A 137 -13.71 -11.44 10.01
CA GLN A 137 -12.49 -10.66 10.18
C GLN A 137 -12.57 -9.35 9.40
N PHE A 138 -12.06 -8.27 10.01
CA PHE A 138 -11.75 -7.05 9.27
C PHE A 138 -10.63 -7.35 8.28
N SER A 139 -10.88 -7.14 7.00
CA SER A 139 -9.95 -7.54 5.95
C SER A 139 -9.35 -6.34 5.21
N ILE A 140 -8.04 -6.38 5.05
CA ILE A 140 -7.26 -5.39 4.30
C ILE A 140 -6.51 -6.11 3.19
N VAL A 141 -6.60 -5.60 1.97
CA VAL A 141 -5.80 -6.09 0.84
C VAL A 141 -4.86 -4.98 0.37
N ALA A 142 -3.56 -5.25 0.41
CA ALA A 142 -2.51 -4.32 0.00
C ALA A 142 -1.85 -4.81 -1.29
N LEU A 143 -1.76 -3.94 -2.29
CA LEU A 143 -1.10 -4.19 -3.56
C LEU A 143 -0.53 -2.87 -4.10
N HIS A 144 0.45 -2.92 -5.01
CA HIS A 144 1.02 -1.69 -5.54
C HIS A 144 0.11 -1.00 -6.58
N HIS A 145 -0.32 -1.75 -7.60
CA HIS A 145 -1.14 -1.18 -8.67
C HIS A 145 -2.58 -0.98 -8.23
N HIS A 146 -3.12 0.19 -8.52
CA HIS A 146 -4.50 0.55 -8.17
C HIS A 146 -5.52 -0.22 -9.04
N VAL A 147 -6.64 -0.57 -8.43
CA VAL A 147 -7.75 -1.30 -9.08
C VAL A 147 -8.77 -0.38 -9.75
N ILE A 148 -8.70 0.93 -9.46
CA ILE A 148 -9.59 1.97 -10.00
C ILE A 148 -8.75 3.16 -10.38
N SER A 149 -9.05 3.79 -11.51
CA SER A 149 -8.33 4.98 -12.00
C SER A 149 -8.30 6.10 -10.97
N ILE A 150 -7.12 6.70 -10.79
CA ILE A 150 -6.90 7.80 -9.85
C ILE A 150 -7.08 9.14 -10.56
N PRO A 151 -7.95 10.05 -10.07
CA PRO A 151 -8.14 11.37 -10.65
C PRO A 151 -6.84 12.18 -10.70
N GLN A 152 -6.73 13.11 -11.65
CA GLN A 152 -5.59 14.02 -11.83
C GLN A 152 -4.26 13.36 -12.26
N THR A 153 -4.25 12.07 -12.55
CA THR A 153 -3.04 11.36 -13.02
C THR A 153 -2.90 11.31 -14.53
N GLY A 154 -3.79 11.99 -15.24
CA GLY A 154 -3.82 12.04 -16.69
C GLY A 154 -4.45 10.80 -17.33
N ARG A 155 -3.98 10.42 -18.53
CA ARG A 155 -4.52 9.24 -19.23
C ARG A 155 -4.14 7.96 -18.50
N GLU A 156 -5.16 7.20 -18.06
CA GLU A 156 -4.92 5.94 -17.38
C GLU A 156 -4.41 4.85 -18.32
N ARG A 157 -3.25 4.28 -18.00
CA ARG A 157 -2.62 3.20 -18.77
C ARG A 157 -2.09 2.06 -17.91
N ASN A 158 -1.91 2.30 -16.63
CA ASN A 158 -1.19 1.42 -15.72
C ASN A 158 -2.07 1.01 -14.52
N VAL A 159 -3.38 1.00 -14.70
CA VAL A 159 -4.29 0.29 -13.80
C VAL A 159 -3.97 -1.21 -13.87
N LEU A 160 -4.24 -1.95 -12.83
CA LEU A 160 -4.11 -3.40 -12.82
C LEU A 160 -4.80 -4.01 -14.06
N SER A 161 -4.12 -4.87 -14.82
CA SER A 161 -4.63 -5.36 -16.10
C SER A 161 -5.88 -6.24 -15.97
N ASP A 162 -5.99 -6.95 -14.85
CA ASP A 162 -7.14 -7.76 -14.42
C ASP A 162 -7.97 -7.08 -13.31
N ALA A 163 -7.91 -5.75 -13.26
CA ALA A 163 -8.59 -4.95 -12.23
C ALA A 163 -10.08 -5.25 -12.07
N GLY A 164 -10.78 -5.54 -13.16
CA GLY A 164 -12.20 -5.84 -13.13
C GLY A 164 -12.51 -7.11 -12.33
N ASP A 165 -11.76 -8.18 -12.57
CA ASP A 165 -11.94 -9.46 -11.87
C ASP A 165 -11.50 -9.34 -10.41
N VAL A 166 -10.35 -8.73 -10.16
CA VAL A 166 -9.83 -8.49 -8.80
C VAL A 166 -10.81 -7.63 -8.00
N LEU A 167 -11.27 -6.51 -8.54
CA LEU A 167 -12.21 -5.62 -7.85
C LEU A 167 -13.54 -6.32 -7.56
N LYS A 168 -14.03 -7.14 -8.50
CA LYS A 168 -15.24 -7.95 -8.29
C LYS A 168 -15.05 -8.88 -7.09
N THR A 169 -13.95 -9.63 -7.04
CA THR A 169 -13.64 -10.53 -5.92
C THR A 169 -13.59 -9.76 -4.60
N LEU A 170 -12.84 -8.65 -4.54
CA LEU A 170 -12.69 -7.85 -3.33
C LEU A 170 -14.02 -7.28 -2.82
N THR A 171 -14.87 -6.78 -3.72
CA THR A 171 -16.17 -6.21 -3.35
C THR A 171 -17.23 -7.26 -3.05
N THR A 172 -17.13 -8.47 -3.63
CA THR A 172 -18.05 -9.59 -3.35
C THR A 172 -17.81 -10.18 -1.97
N HIS A 173 -16.56 -10.15 -1.49
CA HIS A 173 -16.18 -10.60 -0.15
C HIS A 173 -16.21 -9.46 0.89
N ASP A 174 -16.79 -8.31 0.54
CA ASP A 174 -16.89 -7.13 1.41
C ASP A 174 -15.57 -6.75 2.09
N VAL A 175 -14.44 -6.81 1.35
CA VAL A 175 -13.13 -6.36 1.86
C VAL A 175 -13.24 -4.93 2.38
N ASP A 176 -12.85 -4.70 3.64
CA ASP A 176 -13.01 -3.39 4.28
C ASP A 176 -12.12 -2.31 3.67
N LEU A 177 -10.82 -2.63 3.45
CA LEU A 177 -9.84 -1.70 2.89
C LEU A 177 -9.02 -2.33 1.76
N ILE A 178 -8.89 -1.60 0.65
CA ILE A 178 -7.92 -1.89 -0.42
C ILE A 178 -6.91 -0.76 -0.43
N LEU A 179 -5.63 -1.08 -0.23
CA LEU A 179 -4.52 -0.13 -0.16
C LEU A 179 -3.64 -0.24 -1.40
N SER A 180 -3.33 0.89 -2.03
CA SER A 180 -2.48 0.92 -3.23
C SER A 180 -1.60 2.18 -3.30
N GLY A 181 -0.62 2.18 -4.22
CA GLY A 181 0.30 3.28 -4.50
C GLY A 181 0.37 3.63 -5.98
N HIS A 182 1.60 3.62 -6.55
CA HIS A 182 1.90 3.71 -7.99
C HIS A 182 1.68 5.07 -8.65
N LYS A 183 0.65 5.79 -8.29
CA LYS A 183 0.32 7.07 -8.94
C LYS A 183 0.87 8.29 -8.24
N HIS A 184 1.42 8.16 -7.04
CA HIS A 184 1.90 9.26 -6.21
C HIS A 184 0.82 10.32 -5.93
N VAL A 185 -0.45 9.97 -6.06
CA VAL A 185 -1.59 10.86 -5.80
C VAL A 185 -2.52 10.19 -4.80
N PRO A 186 -2.65 10.71 -3.58
CA PRO A 186 -3.56 10.15 -2.60
C PRO A 186 -5.00 10.34 -3.06
N ASN A 187 -5.79 9.29 -2.95
CA ASN A 187 -7.22 9.32 -3.29
C ASN A 187 -7.99 8.25 -2.53
N ILE A 188 -9.25 8.50 -2.28
CA ILE A 188 -10.16 7.54 -1.66
C ILE A 188 -11.41 7.39 -2.52
N TRP A 189 -11.79 6.12 -2.74
CA TRP A 189 -13.08 5.74 -3.28
C TRP A 189 -13.82 4.88 -2.26
N LYS A 190 -15.14 4.95 -2.21
CA LYS A 190 -15.98 3.96 -1.55
C LYS A 190 -16.87 3.28 -2.58
N ILE A 191 -16.80 1.94 -2.65
CA ILE A 191 -17.60 1.11 -3.54
C ILE A 191 -18.31 0.10 -2.67
N ASN A 192 -19.63 0.21 -2.58
CA ASN A 192 -20.43 -0.54 -1.63
C ASN A 192 -19.88 -0.38 -0.20
N ASN A 193 -19.41 -1.45 0.42
CA ASN A 193 -18.82 -1.46 1.75
C ASN A 193 -17.30 -1.27 1.73
N THR A 194 -16.67 -1.51 0.61
CA THR A 194 -15.21 -1.49 0.43
C THR A 194 -14.67 -0.06 0.26
N ILE A 195 -13.66 0.30 1.02
CA ILE A 195 -12.90 1.53 0.86
C ILE A 195 -11.64 1.23 0.06
N VAL A 196 -11.45 1.93 -1.05
CA VAL A 196 -10.26 1.85 -1.90
C VAL A 196 -9.44 3.10 -1.69
N ALA A 197 -8.25 2.97 -1.11
CA ALA A 197 -7.39 4.09 -0.78
C ALA A 197 -6.03 3.97 -1.47
N ASN A 198 -5.66 5.03 -2.19
CA ASN A 198 -4.34 5.17 -2.79
C ASN A 198 -3.49 6.11 -1.95
N ALA A 199 -2.23 5.74 -1.69
CA ALA A 199 -1.27 6.61 -1.03
C ALA A 199 -0.60 7.57 -2.02
N GLY A 200 -0.12 8.70 -1.51
CA GLY A 200 0.86 9.53 -2.19
C GLY A 200 2.26 8.89 -2.14
N SER A 201 3.24 9.52 -2.77
CA SER A 201 4.63 9.14 -2.55
C SER A 201 5.12 9.68 -1.21
N LEU A 202 5.81 8.85 -0.41
CA LEU A 202 6.35 9.28 0.86
C LEU A 202 7.44 10.33 0.69
N CYS A 203 8.42 10.09 -0.17
CA CYS A 203 9.61 10.93 -0.26
C CYS A 203 10.23 11.07 -1.67
N SER A 204 9.55 10.54 -2.72
CA SER A 204 10.08 10.70 -4.07
C SER A 204 9.98 12.16 -4.56
N ARG A 205 10.97 12.59 -5.32
CA ARG A 205 10.94 13.86 -6.04
C ARG A 205 10.01 13.84 -7.25
N LYS A 206 9.59 12.64 -7.69
CA LYS A 206 8.63 12.45 -8.79
C LYS A 206 7.21 12.54 -8.28
N LEU A 207 6.71 13.75 -8.12
CA LEU A 207 5.33 13.99 -7.73
C LEU A 207 4.39 14.10 -8.94
N ARG A 208 3.12 13.78 -8.71
CA ARG A 208 2.02 14.01 -9.65
C ARG A 208 0.89 14.74 -8.93
N GLY A 209 0.03 15.40 -9.70
CA GLY A 209 -1.07 16.16 -9.12
C GLY A 209 -0.60 17.42 -8.39
N LYS A 210 -1.38 17.84 -7.40
CA LYS A 210 -1.15 19.07 -6.62
C LYS A 210 -0.77 18.83 -5.16
N ILE A 211 -0.79 17.55 -4.73
CA ILE A 211 -0.49 17.16 -3.35
C ILE A 211 0.99 16.79 -3.29
N GLY A 212 1.66 17.25 -2.25
CA GLY A 212 3.07 16.94 -1.98
C GLY A 212 3.28 15.51 -1.47
N ASN A 213 4.47 15.24 -0.97
CA ASN A 213 4.79 13.98 -0.33
C ASN A 213 3.92 13.79 0.91
N SER A 214 3.38 12.59 1.06
CA SER A 214 2.36 12.31 2.06
C SER A 214 2.21 10.82 2.34
N PHE A 215 1.59 10.51 3.46
CA PHE A 215 1.16 9.17 3.83
C PHE A 215 -0.24 9.18 4.43
N ASN A 216 -0.92 8.04 4.41
CA ASN A 216 -2.24 7.89 5.00
C ASN A 216 -2.12 7.25 6.40
N VAL A 217 -3.01 7.64 7.31
CA VAL A 217 -3.18 7.00 8.62
C VAL A 217 -4.63 6.59 8.77
N TYR A 218 -4.85 5.33 9.13
CA TYR A 218 -6.16 4.77 9.40
C TYR A 218 -6.31 4.56 10.91
N ASN A 219 -7.30 5.22 11.50
CA ASN A 219 -7.77 4.94 12.84
C ASN A 219 -9.01 4.07 12.75
N ILE A 220 -8.91 2.82 13.15
CA ILE A 220 -9.96 1.82 13.01
C ILE A 220 -10.48 1.44 14.39
N THR A 221 -11.76 1.68 14.63
CA THR A 221 -12.50 1.26 15.82
C THR A 221 -13.51 0.18 15.46
N ASP A 222 -14.30 -0.28 16.39
CA ASP A 222 -15.38 -1.24 16.11
C ASP A 222 -16.49 -0.60 15.28
N ASP A 223 -16.70 0.72 15.40
CA ASP A 223 -17.81 1.43 14.77
C ASP A 223 -17.44 2.17 13.48
N GLU A 224 -16.19 2.64 13.35
CA GLU A 224 -15.81 3.56 12.30
C GLU A 224 -14.35 3.45 11.85
N ILE A 225 -14.08 3.94 10.65
CA ILE A 225 -12.76 4.10 10.07
C ILE A 225 -12.57 5.57 9.75
N GLU A 226 -11.60 6.20 10.40
CA GLU A 226 -11.13 7.54 10.05
C GLU A 226 -9.82 7.44 9.28
N ILE A 227 -9.76 8.11 8.14
CA ILE A 227 -8.58 8.15 7.27
C ILE A 227 -8.04 9.57 7.26
N TYR A 228 -6.80 9.72 7.64
CA TYR A 228 -6.09 10.99 7.62
C TYR A 228 -5.03 11.00 6.54
N LEU A 229 -4.96 12.07 5.77
CA LEU A 229 -3.83 12.40 4.91
C LEU A 229 -2.86 13.28 5.68
N ASN A 230 -1.62 12.84 5.82
CA ASN A 230 -0.56 13.58 6.49
C ASN A 230 0.43 14.06 5.42
N ASN A 231 0.51 15.36 5.19
CA ASN A 231 1.56 15.93 4.36
C ASN A 231 2.83 16.06 5.22
N ILE A 232 3.93 15.56 4.73
CA ILE A 232 5.20 15.55 5.48
C ILE A 232 5.67 16.99 5.70
N GLY A 233 5.96 17.34 6.96
CA GLY A 233 6.29 18.71 7.37
C GLY A 233 5.14 19.68 7.25
N GLY A 234 3.91 19.23 7.07
CA GLY A 234 2.74 20.05 6.80
C GLY A 234 1.50 19.69 7.62
N GLU A 235 0.34 20.00 7.05
CA GLU A 235 -0.93 19.78 7.73
C GLU A 235 -1.43 18.34 7.57
N LYS A 236 -2.14 17.89 8.60
CA LYS A 236 -2.92 16.65 8.62
C LYS A 236 -4.39 16.97 8.34
N PHE A 237 -5.01 16.23 7.41
CA PHE A 237 -6.40 16.40 7.04
C PHE A 237 -7.21 15.15 7.34
N LEU A 238 -8.44 15.29 7.81
CA LEU A 238 -9.42 14.20 7.77
C LEU A 238 -9.80 13.96 6.29
N PHE A 239 -9.28 12.89 5.71
CA PHE A 239 -9.44 12.57 4.29
C PHE A 239 -10.73 11.79 4.03
N GLY A 240 -11.19 11.01 5.00
CA GLY A 240 -12.44 10.28 4.95
C GLY A 240 -12.85 9.74 6.32
N LYS A 241 -14.16 9.59 6.52
CA LYS A 241 -14.74 8.97 7.72
C LYS A 241 -15.88 8.07 7.31
N TYR A 242 -15.83 6.81 7.69
CA TYR A 242 -16.76 5.78 7.26
C TYR A 242 -17.23 4.96 8.45
N LYS A 243 -18.50 4.61 8.49
CA LYS A 243 -19.00 3.61 9.44
C LYS A 243 -18.53 2.23 9.02
N ARG A 244 -18.12 1.42 9.97
CA ARG A 244 -17.95 -0.02 9.75
C ARG A 244 -19.33 -0.67 9.66
N ASN A 245 -19.46 -1.58 8.70
CA ASN A 245 -20.60 -2.47 8.74
C ASN A 245 -20.19 -3.64 9.64
N VAL A 246 -20.68 -3.62 10.88
CA VAL A 246 -20.61 -4.80 11.75
C VAL A 246 -21.63 -5.79 11.14
N ILE A 247 -21.14 -6.88 10.58
CA ILE A 247 -21.97 -8.00 10.10
C ILE A 247 -22.59 -8.71 11.29
#